data_e005e8df78d7d4e351a82b09a7d1f3cc
#
_entry.id   e005e8df78d7d4e351a82b09a7d1f3cc
#
_cell.length_a   1.000
_cell.length_b   1.000
_cell.length_c   1.000
_cell.angle_alpha   90.00
_cell.angle_beta   90.00
_cell.angle_gamma   90.00
#
_symmetry.space_group_name_H-M   'P 1'
#
loop_
_entity.id
_entity.type
_entity.pdbx_description
1 polymer ?
#
loop_
_entity_poly.entity_id
_entity_poly.type
_entity_poly.pdbx_seq_one_letter_code
_entity_poly.pdbx_strand_id
1 'polypeptide(L)'
;MWPWAGGSGRLESMNLDRRLMSRRSFVKTAAAAAAVNVLDVCAAPDVSWPIACFNRPWMQKFGAALQPVTEPQPANWGLDVALAGIKQAGYSVVGLLTPMPGEPFLDDDGRSDYLPALKNRVANSGLTATMGALRVQFKSSQEELVQHIRRQMDHARFLNLEWVLTFGFDDKKDEKRYYQAMADAADYARERKLKLVLKPHGGGSGASEEILRCLKQVNRPNFKIWYDAGNIIYYTGKDPVEELKPVVQHVTGFCAKDCSGNEGDVMIPFGTGKVDFRGVYAELKKAGFNGPSFVECAGGETLAEVTAGARANRLYLEKVFASL
;
A
#
# COMPACT_ATOMS: atom_id res chain seq x y z
N MET A 1 8.13 -2.04 -16.59
CA MET A 1 9.09 -3.17 -16.50
C MET A 1 9.99 -2.86 -15.32
N TRP A 2 9.93 -3.65 -14.30
CA TRP A 2 10.82 -3.53 -13.15
C TRP A 2 12.16 -4.17 -13.51
N PRO A 3 13.33 -3.55 -13.28
CA PRO A 3 14.61 -4.22 -13.46
C PRO A 3 14.96 -5.01 -12.20
N TRP A 4 15.24 -6.30 -12.36
CA TRP A 4 15.88 -7.14 -11.36
C TRP A 4 17.37 -7.18 -11.65
N ALA A 5 18.20 -6.81 -10.69
CA ALA A 5 19.62 -7.09 -10.69
C ALA A 5 19.90 -8.32 -9.83
N GLY A 6 20.44 -9.38 -10.44
CA GLY A 6 20.82 -10.61 -9.76
C GLY A 6 22.19 -10.47 -9.12
N GLY A 7 22.32 -10.82 -7.86
CA GLY A 7 23.58 -11.03 -7.14
C GLY A 7 23.76 -12.52 -6.87
N SER A 8 24.80 -13.14 -7.44
CA SER A 8 25.21 -14.53 -7.20
C SER A 8 26.06 -14.63 -5.94
N GLY A 9 25.52 -15.18 -4.85
CA GLY A 9 26.26 -15.53 -3.64
C GLY A 9 26.36 -17.05 -3.46
N ARG A 10 27.57 -17.57 -3.26
CA ARG A 10 27.92 -18.99 -3.09
C ARG A 10 27.29 -19.59 -1.84
N LEU A 11 26.77 -20.82 -2.01
CA LEU A 11 26.33 -21.69 -0.92
C LEU A 11 27.55 -22.35 -0.26
N GLU A 12 27.78 -22.03 1.00
CA GLU A 12 28.57 -22.89 1.91
C GLU A 12 27.64 -23.77 2.71
N SER A 13 27.93 -25.06 2.67
CA SER A 13 27.18 -26.11 3.35
C SER A 13 27.45 -26.10 4.86
N MET A 14 26.44 -25.85 5.68
CA MET A 14 26.47 -26.14 7.12
C MET A 14 25.54 -27.31 7.42
N ASN A 15 26.17 -28.39 7.92
CA ASN A 15 25.54 -29.56 8.51
C ASN A 15 24.73 -29.17 9.75
N LEU A 16 23.45 -29.45 9.77
CA LEU A 16 22.60 -29.30 10.95
C LEU A 16 22.19 -30.65 11.50
N ASP A 17 22.68 -30.91 12.69
CA ASP A 17 22.43 -32.06 13.54
C ASP A 17 20.93 -32.16 13.94
N ARG A 18 20.29 -33.28 13.58
CA ARG A 18 18.89 -33.56 13.89
C ARG A 18 18.77 -34.04 15.35
N ARG A 19 18.36 -33.19 16.26
CA ARG A 19 17.80 -33.64 17.56
C ARG A 19 16.29 -33.59 17.54
N LEU A 20 15.67 -34.74 17.58
CA LEU A 20 14.24 -34.97 17.73
C LEU A 20 13.71 -34.36 19.04
N MET A 21 12.91 -33.33 18.99
CA MET A 21 12.12 -32.87 20.13
C MET A 21 10.77 -33.56 20.14
N SER A 22 10.44 -34.17 21.30
CA SER A 22 9.26 -34.99 21.51
C SER A 22 7.96 -34.15 21.50
N ARG A 23 6.89 -34.74 20.94
CA ARG A 23 5.54 -34.15 20.79
C ARG A 23 4.84 -33.74 22.12
N ARG A 24 5.45 -33.95 23.27
CA ARG A 24 4.84 -33.63 24.57
C ARG A 24 5.15 -32.23 25.11
N SER A 25 6.12 -31.50 24.55
CA SER A 25 6.46 -30.15 24.99
C SER A 25 5.63 -29.05 24.33
N PHE A 26 4.92 -29.35 23.24
CA PHE A 26 4.17 -28.34 22.46
C PHE A 26 2.79 -28.00 23.07
N VAL A 27 2.25 -28.83 23.94
CA VAL A 27 0.89 -28.65 24.52
C VAL A 27 0.88 -27.81 25.79
N LYS A 28 2.03 -27.56 26.41
CA LYS A 28 2.08 -26.80 27.68
C LYS A 28 2.34 -25.32 27.57
N THR A 29 2.68 -24.80 26.37
CA THR A 29 2.95 -23.38 26.17
C THR A 29 1.76 -22.63 25.56
N ALA A 30 0.72 -23.32 25.11
CA ALA A 30 -0.49 -22.72 24.53
C ALA A 30 -1.60 -22.34 25.54
N ALA A 31 -1.41 -22.70 26.84
CA ALA A 31 -2.45 -22.49 27.87
C ALA A 31 -2.22 -21.26 28.77
N ALA A 32 -1.16 -20.48 28.54
CA ALA A 32 -0.83 -19.32 29.40
C ALA A 32 -1.18 -17.95 28.77
N ALA A 33 -1.85 -17.91 27.60
CA ALA A 33 -2.20 -16.67 26.91
C ALA A 33 -3.70 -16.31 26.96
N ALA A 34 -4.49 -16.89 27.85
CA ALA A 34 -5.92 -16.65 27.95
C ALA A 34 -6.35 -16.14 29.34
N ALA A 35 -5.70 -15.08 29.82
CA ALA A 35 -6.23 -14.27 30.92
C ALA A 35 -5.83 -12.81 30.70
N VAL A 36 -6.32 -12.20 29.64
CA VAL A 36 -6.34 -10.73 29.52
C VAL A 36 -7.67 -10.27 30.09
N ASN A 37 -7.59 -9.58 31.21
CA ASN A 37 -8.71 -8.95 31.89
C ASN A 37 -9.54 -8.10 30.90
N VAL A 38 -10.81 -8.50 30.75
CA VAL A 38 -11.86 -7.72 30.11
C VAL A 38 -12.34 -6.72 31.16
N LEU A 39 -11.67 -5.61 31.33
CA LEU A 39 -12.17 -4.38 31.95
C LEU A 39 -11.16 -3.23 31.70
N ASP A 40 -10.89 -2.91 30.44
CA ASP A 40 -10.57 -1.53 30.07
C ASP A 40 -11.65 -1.08 29.09
N VAL A 41 -12.64 -0.40 29.63
CA VAL A 41 -13.52 0.46 28.85
C VAL A 41 -12.64 1.63 28.37
N CYS A 42 -11.89 1.38 27.31
CA CYS A 42 -11.15 2.44 26.64
C CYS A 42 -12.19 3.46 26.18
N ALA A 43 -12.10 4.69 26.70
CA ALA A 43 -12.75 5.84 26.12
C ALA A 43 -12.47 5.82 24.61
N ALA A 44 -13.49 6.08 23.78
CA ALA A 44 -13.33 6.14 22.34
C ALA A 44 -12.18 7.10 22.04
N PRO A 45 -11.22 6.74 21.18
CA PRO A 45 -10.09 7.61 20.91
C PRO A 45 -10.58 8.94 20.37
N ASP A 46 -10.02 10.05 20.87
CA ASP A 46 -10.33 11.41 20.41
C ASP A 46 -10.05 11.59 18.89
N VAL A 47 -9.31 10.67 18.29
CA VAL A 47 -8.98 10.62 16.86
C VAL A 47 -9.28 9.24 16.32
N SER A 48 -10.22 9.17 15.39
CA SER A 48 -10.55 7.95 14.64
C SER A 48 -10.38 8.18 13.15
N TRP A 49 -9.17 7.91 12.66
CA TRP A 49 -8.94 7.88 11.20
C TRP A 49 -9.37 6.53 10.63
N PRO A 50 -10.08 6.51 9.48
CA PRO A 50 -10.44 5.25 8.84
C PRO A 50 -9.23 4.42 8.48
N ILE A 51 -9.23 3.11 8.81
CA ILE A 51 -8.17 2.18 8.45
C ILE A 51 -8.67 1.24 7.38
N ALA A 52 -7.97 1.22 6.26
CA ALA A 52 -8.24 0.38 5.10
C ALA A 52 -7.02 -0.51 4.75
N CYS A 53 -7.15 -1.36 3.76
CA CYS A 53 -6.06 -2.22 3.31
C CYS A 53 -5.92 -2.19 1.79
N PHE A 54 -4.69 -2.16 1.29
CA PHE A 54 -4.40 -2.46 -0.10
C PHE A 54 -4.38 -3.97 -0.35
N ASN A 55 -4.51 -4.37 -1.60
CA ASN A 55 -4.42 -5.77 -2.01
C ASN A 55 -2.97 -6.34 -1.97
N ARG A 56 -1.95 -5.48 -1.80
CA ARG A 56 -0.53 -5.84 -1.87
C ARG A 56 -0.08 -6.97 -0.93
N PRO A 57 -0.50 -7.09 0.33
CA PRO A 57 -0.06 -8.17 1.21
C PRO A 57 -0.24 -9.58 0.61
N TRP A 58 -1.30 -9.79 -0.15
CA TRP A 58 -1.62 -11.09 -0.78
C TRP A 58 -0.89 -11.33 -2.11
N MET A 59 -0.03 -10.38 -2.53
CA MET A 59 0.81 -10.48 -3.73
C MET A 59 2.18 -11.13 -3.49
N GLN A 60 2.58 -11.33 -2.24
CA GLN A 60 3.96 -11.72 -1.88
C GLN A 60 4.44 -13.00 -2.56
N LYS A 61 3.56 -13.95 -2.78
CA LYS A 61 3.94 -15.24 -3.39
C LYS A 61 4.17 -15.18 -4.90
N PHE A 62 3.78 -14.11 -5.57
CA PHE A 62 4.08 -13.97 -7.00
C PHE A 62 5.55 -13.67 -7.29
N GLY A 63 6.30 -13.06 -6.37
CA GLY A 63 7.75 -12.91 -6.45
C GLY A 63 8.51 -14.21 -6.14
N ALA A 64 7.96 -15.07 -5.28
CA ALA A 64 8.53 -16.36 -4.93
C ALA A 64 8.15 -17.49 -5.91
N ALA A 65 7.24 -17.27 -6.85
CA ALA A 65 6.83 -18.25 -7.87
C ALA A 65 7.92 -18.61 -8.88
N LEU A 66 9.10 -18.04 -8.76
CA LEU A 66 10.30 -18.49 -9.47
C LEU A 66 11.03 -19.65 -8.78
N GLN A 67 10.56 -20.10 -7.60
CA GLN A 67 11.03 -21.32 -6.96
C GLN A 67 10.05 -22.47 -7.26
N PRO A 68 10.52 -23.67 -7.62
CA PRO A 68 9.65 -24.82 -7.81
C PRO A 68 8.98 -25.16 -6.48
N VAL A 69 7.66 -24.93 -6.40
CA VAL A 69 6.84 -25.29 -5.24
C VAL A 69 6.63 -26.81 -5.29
N THR A 70 7.14 -27.51 -4.32
CA THR A 70 7.03 -28.99 -4.20
C THR A 70 5.69 -29.48 -3.64
N GLU A 71 4.77 -28.56 -3.29
CA GLU A 71 3.42 -28.86 -2.84
C GLU A 71 2.39 -28.11 -3.70
N PRO A 72 1.23 -28.70 -4.01
CA PRO A 72 0.17 -28.00 -4.75
C PRO A 72 -0.48 -26.94 -3.87
N GLN A 73 0.14 -25.79 -3.81
CA GLN A 73 -0.52 -24.56 -3.39
C GLN A 73 -1.47 -24.17 -4.53
N PRO A 74 -2.70 -23.67 -4.23
CA PRO A 74 -3.50 -23.08 -5.30
C PRO A 74 -2.64 -22.03 -5.99
N ALA A 75 -2.35 -22.25 -7.25
CA ALA A 75 -1.32 -21.56 -8.03
C ALA A 75 -1.56 -20.05 -8.19
N ASN A 76 -2.64 -19.52 -7.67
CA ASN A 76 -3.06 -18.14 -7.79
C ASN A 76 -3.75 -17.68 -6.51
N TRP A 77 -3.06 -16.92 -5.71
CA TRP A 77 -3.75 -15.98 -4.83
C TRP A 77 -4.30 -14.87 -5.72
N GLY A 78 -5.42 -15.14 -6.36
CA GLY A 78 -6.11 -14.17 -7.18
C GLY A 78 -6.80 -13.11 -6.33
N LEU A 79 -7.44 -12.16 -7.00
CA LEU A 79 -8.13 -11.06 -6.34
C LEU A 79 -9.15 -11.54 -5.30
N ASP A 80 -9.91 -12.61 -5.57
CA ASP A 80 -10.93 -13.10 -4.64
C ASP A 80 -10.32 -13.59 -3.31
N VAL A 81 -9.15 -14.23 -3.37
CA VAL A 81 -8.39 -14.62 -2.18
C VAL A 81 -7.91 -13.40 -1.40
N ALA A 82 -7.40 -12.37 -2.09
CA ALA A 82 -7.01 -11.12 -1.46
C ALA A 82 -8.20 -10.42 -0.79
N LEU A 83 -9.33 -10.31 -1.47
CA LEU A 83 -10.56 -9.71 -0.93
C LEU A 83 -11.06 -10.47 0.31
N ALA A 84 -11.07 -11.81 0.26
CA ALA A 84 -11.42 -12.64 1.41
C ALA A 84 -10.46 -12.43 2.58
N GLY A 85 -9.15 -12.40 2.35
CA GLY A 85 -8.13 -12.14 3.36
C GLY A 85 -8.26 -10.76 4.01
N ILE A 86 -8.50 -9.72 3.20
CA ILE A 86 -8.75 -8.35 3.67
C ILE A 86 -9.99 -8.34 4.60
N LYS A 87 -11.07 -8.97 4.18
CA LYS A 87 -12.29 -9.06 4.98
C LYS A 87 -12.06 -9.81 6.29
N GLN A 88 -11.37 -10.96 6.25
CA GLN A 88 -11.02 -11.76 7.42
C GLN A 88 -10.08 -11.02 8.37
N ALA A 89 -9.19 -10.16 7.87
CA ALA A 89 -8.33 -9.31 8.69
C ALA A 89 -9.10 -8.18 9.40
N GLY A 90 -10.40 -8.00 9.09
CA GLY A 90 -11.30 -7.06 9.74
C GLY A 90 -11.38 -5.69 9.09
N TYR A 91 -10.98 -5.57 7.84
CA TYR A 91 -11.18 -4.34 7.06
C TYR A 91 -12.54 -4.34 6.36
N SER A 92 -13.05 -3.15 6.09
CA SER A 92 -14.27 -2.93 5.28
C SER A 92 -13.97 -2.23 3.95
N VAL A 93 -12.77 -1.67 3.80
CA VAL A 93 -12.36 -0.88 2.63
C VAL A 93 -11.09 -1.46 2.03
N VAL A 94 -11.05 -1.53 0.69
CA VAL A 94 -9.90 -2.01 -0.08
C VAL A 94 -9.40 -0.95 -1.07
N GLY A 95 -8.08 -0.89 -1.23
CA GLY A 95 -7.41 -0.17 -2.33
C GLY A 95 -6.88 -1.16 -3.38
N LEU A 96 -7.17 -0.89 -4.65
CA LEU A 96 -6.71 -1.67 -5.80
C LEU A 96 -5.36 -1.08 -6.27
N LEU A 97 -4.30 -1.41 -5.55
CA LEU A 97 -2.98 -0.80 -5.74
C LEU A 97 -2.09 -1.60 -6.67
N THR A 98 -1.87 -2.86 -6.31
CA THR A 98 -0.86 -3.69 -6.95
C THR A 98 -1.51 -4.61 -7.96
N PRO A 99 -1.02 -4.66 -9.22
CA PRO A 99 -1.55 -5.56 -10.23
C PRO A 99 -1.49 -7.01 -9.79
N MET A 100 -2.50 -7.75 -10.17
CA MET A 100 -2.59 -9.19 -9.95
C MET A 100 -2.72 -9.90 -11.31
N PRO A 101 -2.32 -11.17 -11.43
CA PRO A 101 -2.47 -11.90 -12.69
C PRO A 101 -3.92 -11.85 -13.18
N GLY A 102 -4.10 -11.40 -14.43
CA GLY A 102 -5.43 -11.26 -15.04
C GLY A 102 -6.24 -10.03 -14.58
N GLU A 103 -5.70 -9.23 -13.66
CA GLU A 103 -6.39 -8.06 -13.08
C GLU A 103 -5.68 -6.76 -13.46
N PRO A 104 -6.05 -6.10 -14.56
CA PRO A 104 -5.48 -4.81 -14.95
C PRO A 104 -5.98 -3.65 -14.08
N PHE A 105 -7.06 -3.84 -13.31
CA PHE A 105 -7.73 -2.79 -12.54
C PHE A 105 -8.12 -1.59 -13.40
N LEU A 106 -7.53 -0.41 -13.16
CA LEU A 106 -7.83 0.78 -13.93
C LEU A 106 -7.23 0.75 -15.35
N ASP A 107 -6.17 -0.05 -15.56
CA ASP A 107 -5.46 -0.15 -16.84
C ASP A 107 -6.07 -1.21 -17.80
N ASP A 108 -7.38 -1.42 -17.69
CA ASP A 108 -8.09 -2.27 -18.63
C ASP A 108 -8.13 -1.62 -20.03
N ASP A 109 -7.85 -2.41 -21.05
CA ASP A 109 -7.71 -1.97 -22.44
C ASP A 109 -8.97 -2.15 -23.30
N GLY A 110 -10.11 -2.37 -22.65
CA GLY A 110 -11.43 -2.41 -23.33
C GLY A 110 -12.11 -3.76 -23.30
N ARG A 111 -11.80 -4.65 -22.35
CA ARG A 111 -12.61 -5.84 -22.07
C ARG A 111 -13.96 -5.40 -21.50
N SER A 112 -15.03 -5.48 -22.31
CA SER A 112 -16.34 -4.89 -21.99
C SER A 112 -16.99 -5.42 -20.71
N ASP A 113 -16.61 -6.60 -20.25
CA ASP A 113 -17.15 -7.30 -19.08
C ASP A 113 -16.28 -7.21 -17.83
N TYR A 114 -15.02 -6.77 -17.96
CA TYR A 114 -14.06 -6.78 -16.85
C TYR A 114 -14.45 -5.84 -15.71
N LEU A 115 -14.68 -4.57 -15.99
CA LEU A 115 -14.99 -3.59 -14.94
C LEU A 115 -16.32 -3.90 -14.21
N PRO A 116 -17.40 -4.29 -14.91
CA PRO A 116 -18.61 -4.79 -14.24
C PRO A 116 -18.36 -6.01 -13.36
N ALA A 117 -17.58 -6.99 -13.84
CA ALA A 117 -17.22 -8.17 -13.07
C ALA A 117 -16.38 -7.80 -11.84
N LEU A 118 -15.35 -6.95 -11.96
CA LEU A 118 -14.54 -6.45 -10.87
C LEU A 118 -15.40 -5.77 -9.79
N LYS A 119 -16.29 -4.87 -10.21
CA LYS A 119 -17.21 -4.17 -9.31
C LYS A 119 -18.07 -5.12 -8.50
N ASN A 120 -18.63 -6.14 -9.16
CA ASN A 120 -19.46 -7.17 -8.53
C ASN A 120 -18.64 -8.04 -7.56
N ARG A 121 -17.43 -8.45 -7.93
CA ARG A 121 -16.53 -9.25 -7.08
C ARG A 121 -16.19 -8.51 -5.78
N VAL A 122 -15.84 -7.23 -5.88
CA VAL A 122 -15.59 -6.40 -4.68
C VAL A 122 -16.84 -6.29 -3.81
N ALA A 123 -17.99 -5.99 -4.39
CA ALA A 123 -19.25 -5.89 -3.65
C ALA A 123 -19.63 -7.20 -2.96
N ASN A 124 -19.53 -8.33 -3.67
CA ASN A 124 -19.84 -9.67 -3.16
C ASN A 124 -18.90 -10.10 -2.02
N SER A 125 -17.68 -9.58 -1.96
CA SER A 125 -16.77 -9.81 -0.83
C SER A 125 -17.16 -9.06 0.46
N GLY A 126 -18.16 -8.17 0.39
CA GLY A 126 -18.58 -7.29 1.47
C GLY A 126 -17.56 -6.19 1.79
N LEU A 127 -16.73 -5.82 0.81
CA LEU A 127 -15.79 -4.70 0.87
C LEU A 127 -16.26 -3.56 -0.03
N THR A 128 -15.74 -2.36 0.25
CA THR A 128 -15.87 -1.19 -0.62
C THR A 128 -14.49 -0.82 -1.17
N ALA A 129 -14.34 -0.77 -2.49
CA ALA A 129 -13.14 -0.22 -3.10
C ALA A 129 -13.26 1.32 -3.14
N THR A 130 -12.23 2.02 -2.66
CA THR A 130 -12.21 3.49 -2.66
C THR A 130 -11.01 4.09 -3.37
N MET A 131 -10.00 3.29 -3.68
CA MET A 131 -8.77 3.75 -4.33
C MET A 131 -8.31 2.80 -5.43
N GLY A 132 -7.76 3.37 -6.51
CA GLY A 132 -7.04 2.65 -7.56
C GLY A 132 -5.76 3.36 -7.96
N ALA A 133 -4.73 2.59 -8.33
CA ALA A 133 -3.47 3.13 -8.80
C ALA A 133 -3.48 3.36 -10.31
N LEU A 134 -3.02 4.54 -10.74
CA LEU A 134 -2.79 4.86 -12.15
C LEU A 134 -1.52 4.19 -12.67
N ARG A 135 -1.59 3.73 -13.91
CA ARG A 135 -0.44 3.29 -14.72
C ARG A 135 0.01 4.43 -15.60
N VAL A 136 1.11 5.09 -15.22
CA VAL A 136 1.72 6.15 -16.03
C VAL A 136 2.80 5.52 -16.91
N GLN A 137 2.61 5.55 -18.24
CA GLN A 137 3.49 4.90 -19.21
C GLN A 137 4.06 5.93 -20.17
N PHE A 138 5.39 6.18 -20.10
CA PHE A 138 6.06 7.21 -20.89
C PHE A 138 6.52 6.74 -22.31
N LYS A 139 6.09 5.56 -22.75
CA LYS A 139 6.51 4.99 -24.04
C LYS A 139 5.79 5.58 -25.24
N SER A 140 4.64 6.20 -25.03
CA SER A 140 3.78 6.81 -26.07
C SER A 140 4.03 8.32 -26.21
N SER A 141 3.32 8.98 -27.11
CA SER A 141 3.29 10.44 -27.19
C SER A 141 2.73 11.09 -25.92
N GLN A 142 2.87 12.40 -25.76
CA GLN A 142 2.26 13.12 -24.63
C GLN A 142 0.74 13.04 -24.66
N GLU A 143 0.17 13.12 -25.84
CA GLU A 143 -1.28 13.06 -26.03
C GLU A 143 -1.83 11.67 -25.66
N GLU A 144 -1.20 10.61 -26.15
CA GLU A 144 -1.58 9.24 -25.80
C GLU A 144 -1.44 8.97 -24.31
N LEU A 145 -0.39 9.48 -23.65
CA LEU A 145 -0.22 9.40 -22.21
C LEU A 145 -1.40 10.05 -21.47
N VAL A 146 -1.79 11.26 -21.86
CA VAL A 146 -2.93 11.97 -21.26
C VAL A 146 -4.23 11.20 -21.48
N GLN A 147 -4.49 10.72 -22.70
CA GLN A 147 -5.68 9.91 -23.01
C GLN A 147 -5.73 8.61 -22.21
N HIS A 148 -4.58 7.95 -22.04
CA HIS A 148 -4.47 6.74 -21.24
C HIS A 148 -4.82 6.99 -19.76
N ILE A 149 -4.32 8.09 -19.18
CA ILE A 149 -4.61 8.47 -17.79
C ILE A 149 -6.10 8.82 -17.63
N ARG A 150 -6.68 9.59 -18.55
CA ARG A 150 -8.11 9.95 -18.52
C ARG A 150 -9.01 8.71 -18.59
N ARG A 151 -8.70 7.74 -19.47
CA ARG A 151 -9.43 6.46 -19.53
C ARG A 151 -9.40 5.74 -18.19
N GLN A 152 -8.24 5.64 -17.54
CA GLN A 152 -8.14 5.02 -16.21
C GLN A 152 -8.97 5.76 -15.15
N MET A 153 -9.09 7.07 -15.24
CA MET A 153 -9.95 7.86 -14.36
C MET A 153 -11.44 7.62 -14.63
N ASP A 154 -11.84 7.42 -15.89
CA ASP A 154 -13.22 7.01 -16.22
C ASP A 154 -13.52 5.62 -15.65
N HIS A 155 -12.57 4.68 -15.71
CA HIS A 155 -12.69 3.37 -15.05
C HIS A 155 -12.81 3.51 -13.53
N ALA A 156 -11.99 4.36 -12.91
CA ALA A 156 -12.10 4.65 -11.48
C ALA A 156 -13.49 5.20 -11.10
N ARG A 157 -14.02 6.10 -11.93
CA ARG A 157 -15.37 6.64 -11.73
C ARG A 157 -16.46 5.57 -11.88
N PHE A 158 -16.34 4.69 -12.89
CA PHE A 158 -17.26 3.55 -13.08
C PHE A 158 -17.26 2.61 -11.87
N LEU A 159 -16.09 2.36 -11.29
CA LEU A 159 -15.92 1.53 -10.09
C LEU A 159 -16.34 2.24 -8.80
N ASN A 160 -16.81 3.50 -8.86
CA ASN A 160 -17.14 4.36 -7.72
C ASN A 160 -15.97 4.60 -6.77
N LEU A 161 -14.74 4.62 -7.27
CA LEU A 161 -13.60 4.99 -6.46
C LEU A 161 -13.64 6.49 -6.10
N GLU A 162 -13.06 6.81 -4.97
CA GLU A 162 -12.89 8.19 -4.49
C GLU A 162 -11.51 8.75 -4.87
N TRP A 163 -10.49 7.85 -4.88
CA TRP A 163 -9.10 8.22 -5.01
C TRP A 163 -8.46 7.55 -6.22
N VAL A 164 -7.61 8.29 -6.91
CA VAL A 164 -6.65 7.76 -7.89
C VAL A 164 -5.24 8.16 -7.48
N LEU A 165 -4.32 7.19 -7.46
CA LEU A 165 -2.99 7.34 -6.91
C LEU A 165 -1.94 7.20 -8.01
N THR A 166 -0.96 8.10 -8.02
CA THR A 166 0.23 8.05 -8.88
C THR A 166 1.51 7.99 -8.05
N PHE A 167 2.60 7.45 -8.61
CA PHE A 167 3.86 7.21 -7.90
C PHE A 167 4.98 8.21 -8.25
N GLY A 168 4.72 9.16 -9.14
CA GLY A 168 5.78 10.02 -9.67
C GLY A 168 6.42 9.45 -10.93
N PHE A 169 7.71 9.68 -11.08
CA PHE A 169 8.54 9.21 -12.19
C PHE A 169 9.92 8.81 -11.67
N ASP A 170 10.54 7.82 -12.30
CA ASP A 170 11.87 7.34 -11.91
C ASP A 170 12.97 8.01 -12.74
N ASP A 171 12.77 8.17 -14.04
CA ASP A 171 13.75 8.74 -14.95
C ASP A 171 13.51 10.26 -15.12
N LYS A 172 14.54 11.06 -14.87
CA LYS A 172 14.47 12.53 -14.99
C LYS A 172 14.07 13.03 -16.39
N LYS A 173 14.32 12.24 -17.43
CA LYS A 173 13.85 12.58 -18.81
C LYS A 173 12.34 12.66 -18.91
N ASP A 174 11.60 11.95 -18.03
CA ASP A 174 10.15 11.91 -18.03
C ASP A 174 9.51 13.00 -17.15
N GLU A 175 10.33 13.76 -16.40
CA GLU A 175 9.90 14.76 -15.43
C GLU A 175 8.89 15.77 -16.02
N LYS A 176 9.25 16.43 -17.13
CA LYS A 176 8.38 17.44 -17.75
C LYS A 176 7.07 16.83 -18.24
N ARG A 177 7.14 15.66 -18.84
CA ARG A 177 5.96 14.94 -19.34
C ARG A 177 5.03 14.52 -18.21
N TYR A 178 5.62 14.05 -17.12
CA TYR A 178 4.85 13.70 -15.92
C TYR A 178 4.11 14.91 -15.36
N TYR A 179 4.78 16.03 -15.14
CA TYR A 179 4.13 17.23 -14.59
C TYR A 179 2.99 17.74 -15.49
N GLN A 180 3.18 17.74 -16.80
CA GLN A 180 2.14 18.13 -17.75
C GLN A 180 0.94 17.17 -17.71
N ALA A 181 1.21 15.87 -17.68
CA ALA A 181 0.16 14.85 -17.59
C ALA A 181 -0.61 14.94 -16.26
N MET A 182 0.08 15.19 -15.13
CA MET A 182 -0.58 15.34 -13.84
C MET A 182 -1.36 16.63 -13.69
N ALA A 183 -0.94 17.71 -14.35
CA ALA A 183 -1.74 18.95 -14.40
C ALA A 183 -3.07 18.73 -15.14
N ASP A 184 -3.04 18.07 -16.29
CA ASP A 184 -4.25 17.65 -17.02
C ASP A 184 -5.10 16.68 -16.20
N ALA A 185 -4.46 15.64 -15.62
CA ALA A 185 -5.12 14.66 -14.78
C ALA A 185 -5.82 15.27 -13.56
N ALA A 186 -5.23 16.29 -12.95
CA ALA A 186 -5.84 16.98 -11.81
C ALA A 186 -7.10 17.76 -12.21
N ASP A 187 -7.07 18.43 -13.37
CA ASP A 187 -8.24 19.10 -13.91
C ASP A 187 -9.35 18.10 -14.24
N TYR A 188 -9.00 16.99 -14.91
CA TYR A 188 -9.94 15.92 -15.25
C TYR A 188 -10.49 15.19 -14.01
N ALA A 189 -9.66 14.94 -12.98
CA ALA A 189 -10.11 14.38 -11.71
C ALA A 189 -11.20 15.24 -11.06
N ARG A 190 -11.03 16.58 -11.08
CA ARG A 190 -12.03 17.52 -10.55
C ARG A 190 -13.37 17.38 -11.26
N GLU A 191 -13.37 17.27 -12.58
CA GLU A 191 -14.59 17.06 -13.37
C GLU A 191 -15.27 15.73 -13.05
N ARG A 192 -14.50 14.69 -12.77
CA ARG A 192 -14.97 13.34 -12.40
C ARG A 192 -15.27 13.17 -10.92
N LYS A 193 -15.06 14.20 -10.10
CA LYS A 193 -15.20 14.15 -8.62
C LYS A 193 -14.29 13.08 -8.01
N LEU A 194 -13.10 12.92 -8.59
CA LEU A 194 -12.02 12.06 -8.09
C LEU A 194 -10.98 12.91 -7.36
N LYS A 195 -10.29 12.32 -6.39
CA LYS A 195 -9.14 12.90 -5.71
C LYS A 195 -7.87 12.29 -6.27
N LEU A 196 -7.02 13.10 -6.90
CA LEU A 196 -5.73 12.68 -7.44
C LEU A 196 -4.63 12.92 -6.41
N VAL A 197 -3.87 11.87 -6.09
CA VAL A 197 -2.83 11.92 -5.06
C VAL A 197 -1.50 11.33 -5.54
N LEU A 198 -0.40 11.97 -5.11
CA LEU A 198 0.96 11.50 -5.29
C LEU A 198 1.39 10.70 -4.05
N LYS A 199 1.83 9.46 -4.26
CA LYS A 199 2.48 8.64 -3.23
C LYS A 199 3.99 8.69 -3.42
N PRO A 200 4.79 9.05 -2.40
CA PRO A 200 6.24 8.98 -2.46
C PRO A 200 6.74 7.59 -2.84
N HIS A 201 7.63 7.50 -3.87
CA HIS A 201 8.11 6.22 -4.41
C HIS A 201 9.53 6.32 -4.99
N GLY A 202 10.39 7.14 -4.40
CA GLY A 202 11.71 7.43 -4.95
C GLY A 202 11.68 8.40 -6.12
N GLY A 203 12.77 8.49 -6.88
CA GLY A 203 12.86 9.33 -8.08
C GLY A 203 12.36 10.76 -7.86
N GLY A 204 11.42 11.19 -8.69
CA GLY A 204 10.82 12.54 -8.62
C GLY A 204 9.85 12.77 -7.45
N SER A 205 9.71 11.80 -6.53
CA SER A 205 8.86 11.90 -5.35
C SER A 205 9.50 11.27 -4.10
N GLY A 206 10.84 11.18 -4.07
CA GLY A 206 11.59 10.47 -3.02
C GLY A 206 11.46 11.08 -1.64
N ALA A 207 11.72 12.37 -1.51
CA ALA A 207 11.71 13.10 -0.26
C ALA A 207 10.88 14.39 -0.35
N SER A 208 10.78 15.13 0.72
CA SER A 208 9.97 16.35 0.81
C SER A 208 10.32 17.40 -0.24
N GLU A 209 11.60 17.55 -0.57
CA GLU A 209 12.05 18.49 -1.60
C GLU A 209 11.52 18.12 -3.00
N GLU A 210 11.65 16.85 -3.41
CA GLU A 210 11.12 16.35 -4.68
C GLU A 210 9.59 16.43 -4.71
N ILE A 211 8.93 16.10 -3.61
CA ILE A 211 7.48 16.18 -3.46
C ILE A 211 7.00 17.62 -3.64
N LEU A 212 7.62 18.58 -2.94
CA LEU A 212 7.28 20.01 -3.06
C LEU A 212 7.55 20.54 -4.46
N ARG A 213 8.64 20.12 -5.10
CA ARG A 213 8.94 20.45 -6.50
C ARG A 213 7.85 19.91 -7.42
N CYS A 214 7.44 18.66 -7.23
CA CYS A 214 6.36 18.05 -8.01
C CYS A 214 5.04 18.83 -7.85
N LEU A 215 4.63 19.13 -6.63
CA LEU A 215 3.42 19.91 -6.35
C LEU A 215 3.46 21.28 -7.02
N LYS A 216 4.61 21.98 -6.92
CA LYS A 216 4.82 23.29 -7.54
C LYS A 216 4.76 23.22 -9.06
N GLN A 217 5.34 22.21 -9.69
CA GLN A 217 5.39 22.06 -11.14
C GLN A 217 4.03 21.64 -11.72
N VAL A 218 3.32 20.75 -11.05
CA VAL A 218 1.94 20.39 -11.44
C VAL A 218 1.00 21.58 -11.25
N ASN A 219 1.20 22.37 -10.23
CA ASN A 219 0.48 23.65 -9.97
C ASN A 219 -1.05 23.49 -10.05
N ARG A 220 -1.58 22.50 -9.33
CA ARG A 220 -3.02 22.28 -9.19
C ARG A 220 -3.38 22.09 -7.72
N PRO A 221 -4.33 22.86 -7.16
CA PRO A 221 -4.66 22.83 -5.73
C PRO A 221 -5.28 21.50 -5.28
N ASN A 222 -5.84 20.73 -6.21
CA ASN A 222 -6.43 19.42 -5.98
C ASN A 222 -5.48 18.25 -6.25
N PHE A 223 -4.24 18.50 -6.62
CA PHE A 223 -3.16 17.51 -6.64
C PHE A 223 -2.53 17.46 -5.25
N LYS A 224 -2.73 16.36 -4.54
CA LYS A 224 -2.41 16.21 -3.11
C LYS A 224 -1.45 15.05 -2.88
N ILE A 225 -1.13 14.77 -1.63
CA ILE A 225 -0.19 13.74 -1.22
C ILE A 225 -0.93 12.60 -0.52
N TRP A 226 -0.53 11.38 -0.85
CA TRP A 226 -0.77 10.17 -0.08
C TRP A 226 0.54 9.76 0.56
N TYR A 227 0.81 10.26 1.77
CA TYR A 227 2.12 10.12 2.39
C TYR A 227 2.45 8.67 2.73
N ASP A 228 3.71 8.26 2.55
CA ASP A 228 4.20 6.91 2.80
C ASP A 228 5.53 6.97 3.55
N ALA A 229 5.46 6.85 4.87
CA ALA A 229 6.62 6.93 5.76
C ALA A 229 7.65 5.81 5.51
N GLY A 230 7.17 4.60 5.20
CA GLY A 230 8.05 3.47 4.88
C GLY A 230 8.82 3.69 3.57
N ASN A 231 8.18 4.31 2.56
CA ASN A 231 8.87 4.66 1.32
C ASN A 231 9.90 5.77 1.50
N ILE A 232 9.67 6.74 2.38
CA ILE A 232 10.70 7.75 2.71
C ILE A 232 11.96 7.03 3.20
N ILE A 233 11.83 6.12 4.16
CA ILE A 233 12.99 5.35 4.65
C ILE A 233 13.59 4.49 3.55
N TYR A 234 12.75 3.73 2.84
CA TYR A 234 13.19 2.76 1.84
C TYR A 234 14.03 3.42 0.73
N TYR A 235 13.51 4.49 0.13
CA TYR A 235 14.15 5.13 -1.03
C TYR A 235 15.22 6.16 -0.68
N THR A 236 15.17 6.76 0.52
CA THR A 236 16.03 7.90 0.85
C THR A 236 16.86 7.71 2.12
N GLY A 237 16.51 6.76 2.97
CA GLY A 237 17.12 6.58 4.28
C GLY A 237 16.83 7.71 5.28
N LYS A 238 15.99 8.70 4.91
CA LYS A 238 15.68 9.86 5.74
C LYS A 238 14.63 9.57 6.79
N ASP A 239 14.55 10.44 7.81
CA ASP A 239 13.54 10.40 8.86
C ASP A 239 12.17 10.82 8.30
N PRO A 240 11.14 9.93 8.31
CA PRO A 240 9.85 10.24 7.75
C PRO A 240 9.05 11.28 8.54
N VAL A 241 9.36 11.50 9.84
CA VAL A 241 8.72 12.56 10.63
C VAL A 241 9.24 13.91 10.17
N GLU A 242 10.56 14.06 9.99
CA GLU A 242 11.16 15.30 9.51
C GLU A 242 10.76 15.60 8.06
N GLU A 243 10.72 14.60 7.19
CA GLU A 243 10.32 14.75 5.80
C GLU A 243 8.80 15.03 5.66
N LEU A 244 7.98 14.68 6.65
CA LEU A 244 6.55 15.00 6.65
C LEU A 244 6.28 16.49 6.89
N LYS A 245 7.02 17.13 7.81
CA LYS A 245 6.74 18.50 8.27
C LYS A 245 6.60 19.52 7.14
N PRO A 246 7.49 19.58 6.13
CA PRO A 246 7.35 20.56 5.03
C PRO A 246 6.13 20.32 4.12
N VAL A 247 5.60 19.09 4.06
CA VAL A 247 4.55 18.68 3.13
C VAL A 247 3.21 18.36 3.79
N VAL A 248 3.14 18.39 5.13
CA VAL A 248 2.00 17.91 5.92
C VAL A 248 0.66 18.54 5.52
N GLN A 249 0.66 19.83 5.14
CA GLN A 249 -0.55 20.55 4.72
C GLN A 249 -1.13 20.08 3.37
N HIS A 250 -0.37 19.28 2.63
CA HIS A 250 -0.80 18.69 1.37
C HIS A 250 -1.22 17.23 1.51
N VAL A 251 -1.05 16.64 2.70
CA VAL A 251 -1.37 15.23 2.95
C VAL A 251 -2.87 15.04 3.14
N THR A 252 -3.47 14.16 2.34
CA THR A 252 -4.90 13.86 2.39
C THR A 252 -5.21 12.38 2.61
N GLY A 253 -4.18 11.55 2.65
CA GLY A 253 -4.26 10.12 2.98
C GLY A 253 -2.87 9.59 3.33
N PHE A 254 -2.84 8.42 3.95
CA PHE A 254 -1.62 7.81 4.45
C PHE A 254 -1.49 6.36 3.99
N CYS A 255 -0.31 5.99 3.51
CA CYS A 255 0.08 4.62 3.26
C CYS A 255 0.85 4.09 4.46
N ALA A 256 0.24 3.17 5.19
CA ALA A 256 0.85 2.56 6.36
C ALA A 256 1.64 1.31 5.95
N LYS A 257 2.95 1.39 6.06
CA LYS A 257 3.88 0.27 6.03
C LYS A 257 5.11 0.61 6.86
N ASP A 258 5.69 -0.42 7.45
CA ASP A 258 6.97 -0.29 8.13
C ASP A 258 8.12 -0.58 7.16
N CYS A 259 9.34 -0.25 7.57
CA CYS A 259 10.54 -0.46 6.77
C CYS A 259 11.74 -0.69 7.68
N SER A 260 12.53 -1.73 7.42
CA SER A 260 13.69 -2.08 8.25
C SER A 260 14.90 -1.15 8.05
N GLY A 261 14.91 -0.35 6.98
CA GLY A 261 15.98 0.61 6.65
C GLY A 261 15.98 1.00 5.18
N ASN A 262 17.00 1.75 4.78
CA ASN A 262 17.19 2.10 3.37
C ASN A 262 17.35 0.83 2.53
N GLU A 263 16.54 0.70 1.48
CA GLU A 263 16.39 -0.51 0.63
C GLU A 263 16.09 -1.80 1.43
N GLY A 264 15.61 -1.64 2.68
CA GLY A 264 15.33 -2.73 3.60
C GLY A 264 13.97 -3.39 3.39
N ASP A 265 13.68 -4.41 4.21
CA ASP A 265 12.42 -5.15 4.13
C ASP A 265 11.23 -4.27 4.57
N VAL A 266 10.15 -4.33 3.81
CA VAL A 266 8.88 -3.64 4.06
C VAL A 266 7.74 -4.61 4.39
N MET A 267 7.97 -5.93 4.22
CA MET A 267 6.95 -6.95 4.51
C MET A 267 7.05 -7.43 5.96
N ILE A 268 7.32 -6.53 6.86
CA ILE A 268 7.54 -6.76 8.30
C ILE A 268 6.34 -6.28 9.13
N PRO A 269 6.14 -6.80 10.35
CA PRO A 269 5.11 -6.31 11.26
C PRO A 269 5.36 -4.85 11.66
N PHE A 270 4.31 -4.07 11.81
CA PHE A 270 4.42 -2.68 12.26
C PHE A 270 5.01 -2.59 13.67
N GLY A 271 5.90 -1.61 13.85
CA GLY A 271 6.66 -1.40 15.08
C GLY A 271 7.91 -2.26 15.22
N THR A 272 8.25 -3.09 14.21
CA THR A 272 9.53 -3.84 14.18
C THR A 272 10.58 -3.21 13.28
N GLY A 273 10.18 -2.25 12.45
CA GLY A 273 11.06 -1.47 11.58
C GLY A 273 11.46 -0.13 12.18
N LYS A 274 11.74 0.82 11.32
CA LYS A 274 12.23 2.17 11.66
C LYS A 274 11.19 3.28 11.52
N VAL A 275 9.94 2.97 11.13
CA VAL A 275 8.91 3.99 11.05
C VAL A 275 8.42 4.35 12.45
N ASP A 276 8.64 5.60 12.86
CA ASP A 276 7.99 6.16 14.04
C ASP A 276 6.53 6.53 13.71
N PHE A 277 5.65 5.53 13.74
CA PHE A 277 4.23 5.73 13.47
C PHE A 277 3.60 6.76 14.40
N ARG A 278 3.99 6.76 15.69
CA ARG A 278 3.44 7.71 16.65
C ARG A 278 3.85 9.15 16.32
N GLY A 279 5.13 9.37 16.02
CA GLY A 279 5.66 10.68 15.61
C GLY A 279 4.99 11.18 14.33
N VAL A 280 4.88 10.32 13.30
CA VAL A 280 4.22 10.65 12.04
C VAL A 280 2.76 11.03 12.26
N TYR A 281 1.99 10.23 13.00
CA TYR A 281 0.58 10.53 13.25
C TYR A 281 0.37 11.71 14.20
N ALA A 282 1.31 11.99 15.09
CA ALA A 282 1.28 13.21 15.91
C ALA A 282 1.40 14.48 15.06
N GLU A 283 2.32 14.50 14.08
CA GLU A 283 2.43 15.62 13.13
C GLU A 283 1.20 15.74 12.23
N LEU A 284 0.66 14.62 11.76
CA LEU A 284 -0.60 14.60 11.00
C LEU A 284 -1.78 15.17 11.81
N LYS A 285 -1.92 14.74 13.08
CA LYS A 285 -2.96 15.26 14.00
C LYS A 285 -2.81 16.76 14.20
N LYS A 286 -1.62 17.23 14.49
CA LYS A 286 -1.29 18.65 14.67
C LYS A 286 -1.64 19.50 13.45
N ALA A 287 -1.49 18.93 12.25
CA ALA A 287 -1.86 19.58 10.98
C ALA A 287 -3.35 19.49 10.63
N GLY A 288 -4.17 18.84 11.45
CA GLY A 288 -5.61 18.68 11.20
C GLY A 288 -5.94 17.59 10.16
N PHE A 289 -5.06 16.61 9.97
CA PHE A 289 -5.32 15.49 9.07
C PHE A 289 -6.58 14.72 9.47
N ASN A 290 -7.40 14.42 8.49
CA ASN A 290 -8.66 13.68 8.66
C ASN A 290 -8.87 12.59 7.60
N GLY A 291 -7.81 12.27 6.83
CA GLY A 291 -7.84 11.29 5.77
C GLY A 291 -7.74 9.84 6.26
N PRO A 292 -7.93 8.87 5.36
CA PRO A 292 -7.78 7.47 5.69
C PRO A 292 -6.32 7.01 5.70
N SER A 293 -6.07 5.91 6.41
CA SER A 293 -4.81 5.19 6.43
C SER A 293 -4.98 3.80 5.81
N PHE A 294 -4.17 3.48 4.81
CA PHE A 294 -4.22 2.19 4.13
C PHE A 294 -3.00 1.34 4.46
N VAL A 295 -3.21 0.18 5.07
CA VAL A 295 -2.15 -0.82 5.28
C VAL A 295 -1.73 -1.40 3.93
N GLU A 296 -0.43 -1.27 3.60
CA GLU A 296 0.10 -1.72 2.30
C GLU A 296 0.85 -3.05 2.39
N CYS A 297 1.53 -3.30 3.48
CA CYS A 297 2.41 -4.45 3.63
C CYS A 297 2.06 -5.25 4.87
N ALA A 298 2.16 -6.57 4.77
CA ALA A 298 2.09 -7.51 5.87
C ALA A 298 2.90 -8.75 5.49
N GLY A 299 3.72 -9.24 6.40
CA GLY A 299 4.53 -10.44 6.21
C GLY A 299 3.73 -11.73 6.41
N GLY A 300 4.30 -12.84 5.96
CA GLY A 300 3.79 -14.19 6.10
C GLY A 300 4.09 -15.06 4.88
N GLU A 301 4.27 -16.35 5.08
CA GLU A 301 4.52 -17.32 4.00
C GLU A 301 3.25 -18.02 3.53
N THR A 302 2.24 -18.06 4.38
CA THR A 302 0.94 -18.67 4.12
C THR A 302 -0.16 -17.62 4.09
N LEU A 303 -1.28 -17.94 3.45
CA LEU A 303 -2.47 -17.08 3.44
C LEU A 303 -2.94 -16.73 4.86
N ALA A 304 -2.90 -17.69 5.77
CA ALA A 304 -3.28 -17.50 7.16
C ALA A 304 -2.35 -16.49 7.87
N GLU A 305 -1.04 -16.62 7.67
CA GLU A 305 -0.05 -15.71 8.25
C GLU A 305 -0.17 -14.28 7.71
N VAL A 306 -0.29 -14.12 6.38
CA VAL A 306 -0.51 -12.80 5.76
C VAL A 306 -1.78 -12.15 6.30
N THR A 307 -2.87 -12.91 6.42
CA THR A 307 -4.14 -12.40 6.94
C THR A 307 -4.02 -12.03 8.42
N ALA A 308 -3.32 -12.84 9.22
CA ALA A 308 -3.04 -12.52 10.62
C ALA A 308 -2.12 -11.29 10.76
N GLY A 309 -1.08 -11.17 9.93
CA GLY A 309 -0.20 -10.01 9.86
C GLY A 309 -0.94 -8.72 9.50
N ALA A 310 -1.80 -8.78 8.48
CA ALA A 310 -2.64 -7.64 8.11
C ALA A 310 -3.59 -7.21 9.24
N ARG A 311 -4.18 -8.17 9.95
CA ARG A 311 -4.99 -7.89 11.15
C ARG A 311 -4.15 -7.26 12.28
N ALA A 312 -2.96 -7.80 12.54
CA ALA A 312 -2.07 -7.28 13.57
C ALA A 312 -1.66 -5.84 13.28
N ASN A 313 -1.36 -5.52 12.03
CA ASN A 313 -1.01 -4.16 11.59
C ASN A 313 -2.19 -3.17 11.76
N ARG A 314 -3.43 -3.61 11.49
CA ARG A 314 -4.62 -2.81 11.78
C ARG A 314 -4.75 -2.49 13.27
N LEU A 315 -4.66 -3.51 14.12
CA LEU A 315 -4.74 -3.36 15.59
C LEU A 315 -3.59 -2.51 16.15
N TYR A 316 -2.41 -2.57 15.53
CA TYR A 316 -1.29 -1.71 15.88
C TYR A 316 -1.62 -0.23 15.63
N LEU A 317 -2.17 0.10 14.45
CA LEU A 317 -2.58 1.48 14.14
C LEU A 317 -3.68 1.98 15.09
N GLU A 318 -4.66 1.14 15.42
CA GLU A 318 -5.71 1.48 16.39
C GLU A 318 -5.12 1.86 17.76
N LYS A 319 -4.09 1.12 18.22
CA LYS A 319 -3.38 1.45 19.45
C LYS A 319 -2.59 2.76 19.34
N VAL A 320 -1.94 2.99 18.19
CA VAL A 320 -1.24 4.25 17.94
C VAL A 320 -2.24 5.42 18.01
N PHE A 321 -3.38 5.32 17.33
CA PHE A 321 -4.40 6.38 17.32
C PHE A 321 -4.96 6.65 18.73
N ALA A 322 -5.24 5.60 19.50
CA ALA A 322 -5.70 5.74 20.87
C ALA A 322 -4.65 6.36 21.83
N SER A 323 -3.38 6.41 21.43
CA SER A 323 -2.27 6.98 22.23
C SER A 323 -1.95 8.44 21.91
N LEU A 324 -2.63 9.02 20.93
CA LEU A 324 -2.45 10.39 20.48
C LEU A 324 -3.45 11.34 21.11
#